data_056a9b34f5b351eb915f6e7f8ca1ab53
#
_entry.id   056a9b34f5b351eb915f6e7f8ca1ab53
#
_cell.length_a   1.000
_cell.length_b   1.000
_cell.length_c   1.000
_cell.angle_alpha   90.00
_cell.angle_beta   90.00
_cell.angle_gamma   90.00
#
_symmetry.space_group_name_H-M   'P 1'
#
loop_
_entity.id
_entity.type
_entity.pdbx_description
1 polymer ?
#
loop_
_entity_poly.entity_id
_entity_poly.type
_entity_poly.pdbx_seq_one_letter_code
_entity_poly.pdbx_strand_id
1 'polypeptide(L)'
;MKTLKNIGWYSLTFLSFIMIYSFIQGVGLVAMEMGAPEYVAVPIYVLLAGIFTFVTYKWYKTGTVTIEKTALNKYIWLPALVWILVIVAENFLPNDPSANQQMVEELTHNQPLFSFFMVVVFAPLTEELTFRGMLARYVFPQQDNIKQTALFLLVSTVLFALVHFPTT
;
A
#
# COMPACT_ATOMS: atom_id res chain seq x y z
N MET A 1 -21.59 15.86 11.32
CA MET A 1 -20.33 16.40 11.86
C MET A 1 -19.27 15.33 12.20
N LYS A 2 -19.60 14.20 12.85
CA LYS A 2 -18.58 13.14 13.15
C LYS A 2 -17.89 12.59 11.89
N THR A 3 -18.63 12.32 10.82
CA THR A 3 -18.09 11.75 9.57
C THR A 3 -17.06 12.66 8.89
N LEU A 4 -17.33 13.96 8.79
CA LEU A 4 -16.40 14.94 8.20
C LEU A 4 -15.09 15.04 9.00
N LYS A 5 -15.19 15.03 10.35
CA LYS A 5 -14.01 15.01 11.21
C LYS A 5 -13.17 13.74 11.01
N ASN A 6 -13.83 12.60 10.86
CA ASN A 6 -13.15 11.32 10.62
C ASN A 6 -12.46 11.27 9.27
N ILE A 7 -13.08 11.82 8.21
CA ILE A 7 -12.45 11.95 6.88
C ILE A 7 -11.23 12.87 6.97
N GLY A 8 -11.33 14.00 7.68
CA GLY A 8 -10.18 14.90 7.87
C GLY A 8 -9.01 14.21 8.59
N TRP A 9 -9.29 13.45 9.65
CA TRP A 9 -8.26 12.66 10.33
C TRP A 9 -7.68 11.57 9.46
N TYR A 10 -8.51 10.89 8.67
CA TYR A 10 -8.05 9.91 7.70
C TYR A 10 -7.08 10.55 6.70
N SER A 11 -7.48 11.64 6.06
CA SER A 11 -6.64 12.32 5.06
C SER A 11 -5.32 12.80 5.64
N LEU A 12 -5.34 13.42 6.83
CA LEU A 12 -4.12 13.88 7.50
C LEU A 12 -3.18 12.72 7.83
N THR A 13 -3.72 11.64 8.42
CA THR A 13 -2.93 10.47 8.78
C THR A 13 -2.39 9.78 7.53
N PHE A 14 -3.20 9.62 6.50
CA PHE A 14 -2.83 9.05 5.20
C PHE A 14 -1.64 9.80 4.56
N LEU A 15 -1.76 11.13 4.45
CA LEU A 15 -0.67 11.96 3.91
C LEU A 15 0.61 11.85 4.74
N SER A 16 0.47 11.90 6.08
CA SER A 16 1.64 11.77 6.98
C SER A 16 2.35 10.43 6.78
N PHE A 17 1.60 9.35 6.62
CA PHE A 17 2.18 8.02 6.40
C PHE A 17 2.89 7.91 5.05
N ILE A 18 2.26 8.41 3.98
CA ILE A 18 2.91 8.44 2.66
C ILE A 18 4.22 9.24 2.73
N MET A 19 4.20 10.42 3.34
CA MET A 19 5.40 11.25 3.46
C MET A 19 6.51 10.55 4.24
N ILE A 20 6.20 9.93 5.38
CA ILE A 20 7.20 9.23 6.20
C ILE A 20 7.75 8.03 5.42
N TYR A 21 6.89 7.26 4.77
CA TYR A 21 7.33 6.10 4.00
C TYR A 21 8.19 6.49 2.80
N SER A 22 7.80 7.51 2.05
CA SER A 22 8.61 8.06 0.95
C SER A 22 9.96 8.58 1.43
N PHE A 23 10.00 9.22 2.60
CA PHE A 23 11.26 9.63 3.22
C PHE A 23 12.17 8.44 3.55
N ILE A 24 11.61 7.36 4.12
CA ILE A 24 12.36 6.13 4.42
C ILE A 24 12.93 5.51 3.12
N GLN A 25 12.13 5.44 2.06
CA GLN A 25 12.60 4.98 0.74
C GLN A 25 13.73 5.87 0.22
N GLY A 26 13.55 7.20 0.29
CA GLY A 26 14.54 8.17 -0.14
C GLY A 26 15.87 8.05 0.60
N VAL A 27 15.87 7.76 1.90
CA VAL A 27 17.10 7.53 2.67
C VAL A 27 17.90 6.36 2.09
N GLY A 28 17.22 5.25 1.75
CA GLY A 28 17.89 4.10 1.14
C GLY A 28 18.48 4.41 -0.23
N LEU A 29 17.70 5.08 -1.10
CA LEU A 29 18.13 5.47 -2.44
C LEU A 29 19.31 6.45 -2.41
N VAL A 30 19.21 7.51 -1.61
CA VAL A 30 20.29 8.50 -1.45
C VAL A 30 21.58 7.87 -0.92
N ALA A 31 21.48 6.94 0.04
CA ALA A 31 22.66 6.25 0.54
C ALA A 31 23.40 5.50 -0.59
N MET A 32 22.66 4.86 -1.48
CA MET A 32 23.24 4.15 -2.62
C MET A 32 23.78 5.10 -3.68
N GLU A 33 23.10 6.20 -3.98
CA GLU A 33 23.60 7.24 -4.88
C GLU A 33 24.91 7.88 -4.36
N MET A 34 25.06 7.99 -3.04
CA MET A 34 26.30 8.42 -2.40
C MET A 34 27.42 7.36 -2.39
N GLY A 35 27.18 6.21 -3.02
CA GLY A 35 28.16 5.13 -3.16
C GLY A 35 28.16 4.12 -2.01
N ALA A 36 27.16 4.13 -1.12
CA ALA A 36 27.03 3.09 -0.12
C ALA A 36 26.71 1.75 -0.82
N PRO A 37 27.44 0.69 -0.53
CA PRO A 37 27.15 -0.63 -1.11
C PRO A 37 25.81 -1.16 -0.62
N GLU A 38 25.14 -1.95 -1.45
CA GLU A 38 23.79 -2.47 -1.20
C GLU A 38 23.70 -3.22 0.15
N TYR A 39 24.73 -3.98 0.53
CA TYR A 39 24.79 -4.69 1.82
C TYR A 39 24.81 -3.77 3.06
N VAL A 40 25.03 -2.46 2.87
CA VAL A 40 24.94 -1.44 3.94
C VAL A 40 23.57 -0.72 3.84
N ALA A 41 23.16 -0.30 2.65
CA ALA A 41 21.93 0.47 2.45
C ALA A 41 20.68 -0.38 2.75
N VAL A 42 20.67 -1.65 2.35
CA VAL A 42 19.52 -2.55 2.55
C VAL A 42 19.20 -2.80 4.04
N PRO A 43 20.14 -3.16 4.91
CA PRO A 43 19.84 -3.31 6.34
C PRO A 43 19.29 -2.03 6.99
N ILE A 44 19.80 -0.86 6.62
CA ILE A 44 19.32 0.43 7.13
C ILE A 44 17.86 0.63 6.69
N TYR A 45 17.58 0.45 5.40
CA TYR A 45 16.23 0.56 4.87
C TYR A 45 15.26 -0.44 5.53
N VAL A 46 15.65 -1.72 5.61
CA VAL A 46 14.84 -2.79 6.22
C VAL A 46 14.53 -2.48 7.69
N LEU A 47 15.51 -1.97 8.42
CA LEU A 47 15.33 -1.57 9.83
C LEU A 47 14.31 -0.42 9.95
N LEU A 48 14.48 0.64 9.17
CA LEU A 48 13.59 1.81 9.22
C LEU A 48 12.18 1.47 8.75
N ALA A 49 12.06 0.78 7.62
CA ALA A 49 10.77 0.35 7.08
C ALA A 49 10.08 -0.69 7.98
N GLY A 50 10.85 -1.59 8.58
CA GLY A 50 10.35 -2.57 9.55
C GLY A 50 9.82 -1.91 10.83
N ILE A 51 10.54 -0.95 11.39
CA ILE A 51 10.08 -0.17 12.56
C ILE A 51 8.81 0.59 12.19
N PHE A 52 8.80 1.28 11.07
CA PHE A 52 7.63 2.03 10.60
C PHE A 52 6.41 1.13 10.43
N THR A 53 6.55 0.01 9.74
CA THR A 53 5.48 -0.98 9.53
C THR A 53 4.98 -1.55 10.86
N PHE A 54 5.91 -1.90 11.78
CA PHE A 54 5.56 -2.42 13.09
C PHE A 54 4.79 -1.40 13.94
N VAL A 55 5.24 -0.15 14.00
CA VAL A 55 4.57 0.93 14.73
C VAL A 55 3.17 1.18 14.14
N THR A 56 3.07 1.22 12.81
CA THR A 56 1.80 1.38 12.10
C THR A 56 0.83 0.23 12.38
N TYR A 57 1.32 -1.00 12.33
CA TYR A 57 0.52 -2.18 12.66
C TYR A 57 0.04 -2.17 14.11
N LYS A 58 0.91 -1.84 15.06
CA LYS A 58 0.54 -1.70 16.47
C LYS A 58 -0.53 -0.64 16.67
N TRP A 59 -0.34 0.52 16.03
CA TRP A 59 -1.32 1.59 16.07
C TRP A 59 -2.66 1.18 15.44
N TYR A 60 -2.65 0.50 14.31
CA TYR A 60 -3.85 -0.06 13.69
C TYR A 60 -4.58 -1.02 14.62
N LYS A 61 -3.84 -1.96 15.23
CA LYS A 61 -4.41 -2.99 16.11
C LYS A 61 -5.04 -2.46 17.39
N THR A 62 -4.69 -1.25 17.83
CA THR A 62 -5.34 -0.60 18.99
C THR A 62 -6.76 -0.10 18.68
N GLY A 63 -7.17 -0.06 17.40
CA GLY A 63 -8.54 0.23 17.00
C GLY A 63 -9.42 -1.02 17.02
N THR A 64 -10.65 -0.88 17.49
CA THR A 64 -11.66 -1.94 17.40
C THR A 64 -12.23 -1.96 15.97
N VAL A 65 -11.64 -2.75 15.08
CA VAL A 65 -12.25 -3.08 13.79
C VAL A 65 -12.80 -4.49 13.90
N THR A 66 -14.12 -4.61 13.95
CA THR A 66 -14.81 -5.91 13.89
C THR A 66 -15.10 -6.23 12.43
N ILE A 67 -14.42 -7.23 11.91
CA ILE A 67 -14.71 -7.79 10.57
C ILE A 67 -15.48 -9.09 10.79
N GLU A 68 -16.67 -9.18 10.25
CA GLU A 68 -17.43 -10.42 10.27
C GLU A 68 -16.78 -11.42 9.31
N LYS A 69 -16.06 -12.39 9.88
CA LYS A 69 -15.26 -13.38 9.14
C LYS A 69 -16.09 -14.26 8.17
N THR A 70 -17.38 -14.40 8.42
CA THR A 70 -18.28 -15.27 7.66
C THR A 70 -18.62 -14.75 6.25
N ALA A 71 -18.65 -13.44 6.06
CA ALA A 71 -18.96 -12.86 4.75
C ALA A 71 -17.76 -12.89 3.78
N LEU A 72 -16.54 -12.82 4.29
CA LEU A 72 -15.33 -12.79 3.46
C LEU A 72 -15.06 -14.13 2.75
N ASN A 73 -15.30 -15.26 3.42
CA ASN A 73 -14.99 -16.58 2.86
C ASN A 73 -15.80 -16.93 1.60
N LYS A 74 -17.00 -16.37 1.46
CA LYS A 74 -17.87 -16.66 0.32
C LYS A 74 -17.45 -15.98 -0.98
N TYR A 75 -16.76 -14.83 -0.88
CA TYR A 75 -16.40 -13.99 -2.03
C TYR A 75 -14.90 -13.80 -2.23
N ILE A 76 -14.07 -14.60 -1.53
CA ILE A 76 -12.60 -14.52 -1.61
C ILE A 76 -12.04 -14.76 -3.03
N TRP A 77 -12.78 -15.48 -3.85
CA TRP A 77 -12.45 -15.76 -5.24
C TRP A 77 -12.66 -14.54 -6.16
N LEU A 78 -13.51 -13.58 -5.75
CA LEU A 78 -13.85 -12.42 -6.59
C LEU A 78 -12.63 -11.51 -6.87
N PRO A 79 -11.81 -11.14 -5.87
CA PRO A 79 -10.56 -10.41 -6.12
C PRO A 79 -9.61 -11.17 -7.05
N ALA A 80 -9.50 -12.50 -6.90
CA ALA A 80 -8.66 -13.32 -7.78
C ALA A 80 -9.18 -13.31 -9.22
N LEU A 81 -10.50 -13.40 -9.42
CA LEU A 81 -11.10 -13.29 -10.75
C LEU A 81 -10.85 -11.91 -11.38
N VAL A 82 -11.05 -10.83 -10.62
CA VAL A 82 -10.80 -9.47 -11.09
C VAL A 82 -9.32 -9.31 -11.48
N TRP A 83 -8.41 -9.83 -10.67
CA TRP A 83 -6.98 -9.78 -10.96
C TRP A 83 -6.61 -10.53 -12.24
N ILE A 84 -7.17 -11.73 -12.45
CA ILE A 84 -7.00 -12.49 -13.71
C ILE A 84 -7.53 -11.70 -14.91
N LEU A 85 -8.70 -11.06 -14.78
CA LEU A 85 -9.28 -10.23 -15.85
C LEU A 85 -8.40 -9.02 -16.17
N VAL A 86 -7.79 -8.39 -15.15
CA VAL A 86 -6.85 -7.27 -15.34
C VAL A 86 -5.61 -7.75 -16.11
N ILE A 87 -4.98 -8.85 -15.69
CA ILE A 87 -3.82 -9.42 -16.39
C ILE A 87 -4.16 -9.74 -17.86
N VAL A 88 -5.33 -10.34 -18.09
CA VAL A 88 -5.77 -10.64 -19.46
C VAL A 88 -5.97 -9.35 -20.25
N ALA A 89 -6.62 -8.33 -19.67
CA ALA A 89 -6.84 -7.05 -20.33
C ALA A 89 -5.52 -6.33 -20.67
N GLU A 90 -4.54 -6.33 -19.77
CA GLU A 90 -3.21 -5.73 -19.97
C GLU A 90 -2.47 -6.32 -21.18
N ASN A 91 -2.68 -7.61 -21.48
CA ASN A 91 -2.08 -8.23 -22.66
C ASN A 91 -2.67 -7.75 -24.00
N PHE A 92 -3.83 -7.08 -23.98
CA PHE A 92 -4.48 -6.52 -25.16
C PHE A 92 -4.33 -4.99 -25.29
N LEU A 93 -3.77 -4.33 -24.26
CA LEU A 93 -3.53 -2.90 -24.28
C LEU A 93 -2.08 -2.62 -24.74
N PRO A 94 -1.84 -1.58 -25.55
CA PRO A 94 -0.48 -1.16 -25.85
C PRO A 94 0.20 -0.69 -24.56
N ASN A 95 1.22 -1.40 -24.16
CA ASN A 95 1.98 -1.15 -22.92
C ASN A 95 3.24 -0.36 -23.23
N ASP A 96 3.13 0.96 -23.22
CA ASP A 96 4.32 1.77 -22.97
C ASP A 96 4.57 1.75 -21.45
N PRO A 97 5.74 1.28 -20.99
CA PRO A 97 6.01 1.21 -19.55
C PRO A 97 5.93 2.61 -18.93
N SER A 98 5.12 2.77 -17.89
CA SER A 98 5.05 4.03 -17.16
C SER A 98 6.42 4.39 -16.56
N ALA A 99 6.66 5.67 -16.29
CA ALA A 99 7.91 6.13 -15.66
C ALA A 99 8.20 5.37 -14.35
N ASN A 100 7.16 4.99 -13.62
CA ASN A 100 7.27 4.20 -12.40
C ASN A 100 7.72 2.75 -12.68
N GLN A 101 7.22 2.12 -13.74
CA GLN A 101 7.67 0.79 -14.16
C GLN A 101 9.12 0.80 -14.61
N GLN A 102 9.54 1.79 -15.40
CA GLN A 102 10.93 1.95 -15.82
C GLN A 102 11.86 2.10 -14.63
N MET A 103 11.49 2.93 -13.65
CA MET A 103 12.25 3.10 -12.40
C MET A 103 12.38 1.78 -11.63
N VAL A 104 11.30 0.99 -11.51
CA VAL A 104 11.32 -0.31 -10.82
C VAL A 104 12.19 -1.32 -11.58
N GLU A 105 12.13 -1.34 -12.91
CA GLU A 105 12.98 -2.20 -13.74
C GLU A 105 14.46 -1.84 -13.59
N GLU A 106 14.79 -0.55 -13.63
CA GLU A 106 16.15 -0.05 -13.43
C GLU A 106 16.69 -0.40 -12.05
N LEU A 107 15.88 -0.17 -10.99
CA LEU A 107 16.24 -0.55 -9.62
C LEU A 107 16.44 -2.07 -9.49
N THR A 108 15.58 -2.86 -10.12
CA THR A 108 15.67 -4.32 -10.05
C THR A 108 16.91 -4.83 -10.74
N HIS A 109 17.33 -4.19 -11.83
CA HIS A 109 18.55 -4.56 -12.55
C HIS A 109 19.82 -4.15 -11.78
N ASN A 110 19.86 -2.92 -11.26
CA ASN A 110 21.05 -2.35 -10.64
C ASN A 110 21.20 -2.69 -9.16
N GLN A 111 20.08 -2.90 -8.46
CA GLN A 111 20.02 -3.04 -7.01
C GLN A 111 18.93 -4.08 -6.61
N PRO A 112 19.12 -5.36 -6.98
CA PRO A 112 18.07 -6.38 -6.87
C PRO A 112 17.62 -6.65 -5.44
N LEU A 113 18.52 -6.60 -4.48
CA LEU A 113 18.19 -6.87 -3.08
C LEU A 113 17.38 -5.72 -2.46
N PHE A 114 17.77 -4.47 -2.75
CA PHE A 114 17.02 -3.30 -2.32
C PHE A 114 15.63 -3.27 -2.94
N SER A 115 15.53 -3.47 -4.25
CA SER A 115 14.28 -3.54 -4.99
C SER A 115 13.35 -4.62 -4.43
N PHE A 116 13.87 -5.80 -4.12
CA PHE A 116 13.09 -6.88 -3.50
C PHE A 116 12.44 -6.43 -2.18
N PHE A 117 13.21 -5.87 -1.25
CA PHE A 117 12.65 -5.43 0.02
C PHE A 117 11.69 -4.25 -0.16
N MET A 118 12.02 -3.29 -1.04
CA MET A 118 11.20 -2.11 -1.29
C MET A 118 9.86 -2.47 -1.93
N VAL A 119 9.90 -3.21 -3.05
CA VAL A 119 8.71 -3.44 -3.90
C VAL A 119 7.92 -4.66 -3.48
N VAL A 120 8.59 -5.76 -3.10
CA VAL A 120 7.93 -7.03 -2.82
C VAL A 120 7.51 -7.16 -1.36
N VAL A 121 8.27 -6.57 -0.43
CA VAL A 121 8.00 -6.73 1.01
C VAL A 121 7.30 -5.51 1.60
N PHE A 122 7.93 -4.35 1.55
CA PHE A 122 7.46 -3.20 2.34
C PHE A 122 6.40 -2.37 1.63
N ALA A 123 6.42 -2.22 0.29
CA ALA A 123 5.38 -1.50 -0.41
C ALA A 123 4.00 -2.14 -0.18
N PRO A 124 3.78 -3.45 -0.44
CA PRO A 124 2.48 -4.07 -0.21
C PRO A 124 2.01 -4.00 1.25
N LEU A 125 2.92 -4.17 2.21
CA LEU A 125 2.56 -4.07 3.64
C LEU A 125 2.13 -2.65 4.02
N THR A 126 2.85 -1.65 3.53
CA THR A 126 2.56 -0.24 3.80
C THR A 126 1.26 0.19 3.12
N GLU A 127 1.06 -0.23 1.88
CA GLU A 127 -0.16 0.03 1.12
C GLU A 127 -1.39 -0.60 1.81
N GLU A 128 -1.30 -1.85 2.21
CA GLU A 128 -2.40 -2.53 2.91
C GLU A 128 -2.76 -1.82 4.22
N LEU A 129 -1.77 -1.45 5.02
CA LEU A 129 -2.00 -0.72 6.26
C LEU A 129 -2.56 0.69 6.02
N THR A 130 -2.11 1.35 4.96
CA THR A 130 -2.50 2.72 4.65
C THR A 130 -3.88 2.79 4.02
N PHE A 131 -4.11 2.06 2.93
CA PHE A 131 -5.37 2.14 2.19
C PHE A 131 -6.50 1.39 2.89
N ARG A 132 -6.24 0.21 3.44
CA ARG A 132 -7.27 -0.58 4.10
C ARG A 132 -7.31 -0.40 5.59
N GLY A 133 -6.16 -0.45 6.27
CA GLY A 133 -6.11 -0.33 7.71
C GLY A 133 -6.62 1.02 8.22
N MET A 134 -6.14 2.12 7.68
CA MET A 134 -6.58 3.46 8.10
C MET A 134 -8.01 3.76 7.67
N LEU A 135 -8.40 3.37 6.45
CA LEU A 135 -9.76 3.57 5.97
C LEU A 135 -10.77 2.82 6.85
N ALA A 136 -10.47 1.58 7.20
CA ALA A 136 -11.29 0.80 8.14
C ALA A 136 -11.39 1.48 9.50
N ARG A 137 -10.28 1.99 10.02
CA ARG A 137 -10.24 2.61 11.35
C ARG A 137 -11.03 3.91 11.44
N TYR A 138 -10.91 4.80 10.46
CA TYR A 138 -11.48 6.15 10.56
C TYR A 138 -12.83 6.30 9.88
N VAL A 139 -13.02 5.67 8.73
CA VAL A 139 -14.20 5.88 7.89
C VAL A 139 -15.20 4.74 8.04
N PHE A 140 -14.71 3.51 8.13
CA PHE A 140 -15.54 2.31 8.23
C PHE A 140 -15.22 1.49 9.49
N PRO A 141 -15.35 2.06 10.71
CA PRO A 141 -14.99 1.35 11.94
C PRO A 141 -15.90 0.16 12.26
N GLN A 142 -17.08 0.13 11.68
CA GLN A 142 -18.05 -0.96 11.79
C GLN A 142 -18.32 -1.54 10.41
N GLN A 143 -18.16 -2.85 10.27
CA GLN A 143 -18.43 -3.60 9.05
C GLN A 143 -19.37 -4.77 9.37
N ASP A 144 -20.50 -4.41 10.01
CA ASP A 144 -21.43 -5.38 10.59
C ASP A 144 -22.34 -6.04 9.54
N ASN A 145 -22.31 -5.52 8.30
CA ASN A 145 -23.15 -6.06 7.23
C ASN A 145 -22.45 -6.02 5.87
N ILE A 146 -22.92 -6.85 4.94
CA ILE A 146 -22.36 -7.01 3.60
C ILE A 146 -22.29 -5.70 2.81
N LYS A 147 -23.24 -4.78 3.01
CA LYS A 147 -23.26 -3.50 2.28
C LYS A 147 -22.12 -2.59 2.72
N GLN A 148 -21.86 -2.51 4.03
CA GLN A 148 -20.74 -1.72 4.58
C GLN A 148 -19.41 -2.32 4.17
N THR A 149 -19.26 -3.64 4.21
CA THR A 149 -18.06 -4.33 3.74
C THR A 149 -17.85 -4.11 2.25
N ALA A 150 -18.88 -4.23 1.43
CA ALA A 150 -18.79 -3.98 -0.02
C ALA A 150 -18.43 -2.51 -0.32
N LEU A 151 -19.03 -1.55 0.39
CA LEU A 151 -18.68 -0.14 0.24
C LEU A 151 -17.24 0.15 0.66
N PHE A 152 -16.78 -0.43 1.76
CA PHE A 152 -15.38 -0.34 2.19
C PHE A 152 -14.41 -0.88 1.13
N LEU A 153 -14.69 -2.08 0.59
CA LEU A 153 -13.88 -2.68 -0.46
C LEU A 153 -13.86 -1.82 -1.73
N LEU A 154 -15.03 -1.33 -2.16
CA LEU A 154 -15.14 -0.46 -3.32
C LEU A 154 -14.32 0.83 -3.13
N VAL A 155 -14.51 1.53 -2.01
CA VAL A 155 -13.81 2.79 -1.74
C VAL A 155 -12.30 2.57 -1.61
N SER A 156 -11.86 1.52 -0.91
CA SER A 156 -10.43 1.22 -0.78
C SER A 156 -9.77 0.88 -2.12
N THR A 157 -10.48 0.13 -2.98
CA THR A 157 -9.99 -0.23 -4.32
C THR A 157 -9.91 0.99 -5.23
N VAL A 158 -10.93 1.86 -5.22
CA VAL A 158 -10.92 3.09 -6.01
C VAL A 158 -9.80 4.03 -5.56
N LEU A 159 -9.62 4.24 -4.26
CA LEU A 159 -8.53 5.06 -3.74
C LEU A 159 -7.16 4.49 -4.11
N PHE A 160 -6.98 3.19 -3.99
CA PHE A 160 -5.76 2.51 -4.40
C PHE A 160 -5.48 2.72 -5.89
N ALA A 161 -6.48 2.48 -6.75
CA ALA A 161 -6.35 2.66 -8.18
C ALA A 161 -6.03 4.11 -8.57
N LEU A 162 -6.65 5.10 -7.92
CA LEU A 162 -6.40 6.53 -8.19
C LEU A 162 -4.95 6.94 -7.87
N VAL A 163 -4.36 6.39 -6.82
CA VAL A 163 -2.96 6.69 -6.46
C VAL A 163 -1.97 6.01 -7.39
N HIS A 164 -2.34 4.86 -7.95
CA HIS A 164 -1.50 4.09 -8.88
C HIS A 164 -1.82 4.37 -10.34
N PHE A 165 -2.75 5.30 -10.61
CA PHE A 165 -3.08 5.65 -12.00
C PHE A 165 -1.84 6.25 -12.69
N PRO A 166 -1.42 5.74 -13.84
CA PRO A 166 -0.26 6.26 -14.54
C PRO A 166 -0.49 7.72 -14.91
N THR A 167 0.25 8.60 -14.27
CA THR A 167 0.35 10.00 -14.73
C THR A 167 1.28 9.99 -15.92
N THR A 168 0.70 10.15 -17.11
CA THR A 168 1.42 10.38 -18.37
C THR A 168 2.25 11.64 -18.31
#